data_e55c967d6e4b036ad5ed2802de5602ee
#
_entry.id   e55c967d6e4b036ad5ed2802de5602ee
#
_cell.length_a   1.000
_cell.length_b   1.000
_cell.length_c   1.000
_cell.angle_alpha   90.00
_cell.angle_beta   90.00
_cell.angle_gamma   90.00
#
_symmetry.space_group_name_H-M   'P 1'
#
loop_
_entity.id
_entity.type
_entity.pdbx_description
1 polymer ?
#
loop_
_entity_poly.entity_id
_entity_poly.type
_entity_poly.pdbx_seq_one_letter_code
_entity_poly.pdbx_strand_id
1 'polypeptide(L)'
;MDALVAASAAQRRFTLVVFAAFGLAALLLAATGVYGILAGSVAERRREIGVRAAMGASQSGILAGVVRQGLRLTAVGGAVGLAAALLGSQALGTMLFGISRLDPVTYLSCFALLAVVATIASGAPAWRAARVDPATVLREE
;
A
#
# COMPACT_ATOMS: atom_id res chain seq x y z
N MET A 1 -37.71 25.64 0.53
CA MET A 1 -37.15 24.35 1.02
C MET A 1 -36.04 23.85 0.12
N ASP A 2 -36.15 24.01 -1.18
CA ASP A 2 -35.14 23.51 -2.15
C ASP A 2 -33.77 24.14 -2.02
N ALA A 3 -33.67 25.41 -1.63
CA ALA A 3 -32.38 26.09 -1.42
C ALA A 3 -31.60 25.55 -0.20
N LEU A 4 -32.27 25.14 0.86
CA LEU A 4 -31.63 24.56 2.05
C LEU A 4 -31.15 23.15 1.79
N VAL A 5 -31.90 22.37 1.02
CA VAL A 5 -31.52 21.03 0.59
C VAL A 5 -30.34 21.09 -0.38
N ALA A 6 -30.32 22.04 -1.30
CA ALA A 6 -29.20 22.24 -2.21
C ALA A 6 -27.91 22.68 -1.49
N ALA A 7 -28.02 23.57 -0.50
CA ALA A 7 -26.86 24.01 0.29
C ALA A 7 -26.26 22.85 1.13
N SER A 8 -27.10 22.03 1.77
CA SER A 8 -26.63 20.88 2.53
C SER A 8 -26.00 19.80 1.64
N ALA A 9 -26.53 19.59 0.44
CA ALA A 9 -25.97 18.69 -0.54
C ALA A 9 -24.60 19.18 -1.07
N ALA A 10 -24.46 20.48 -1.32
CA ALA A 10 -23.20 21.09 -1.74
C ALA A 10 -22.10 20.96 -0.67
N GLN A 11 -22.43 21.21 0.60
CA GLN A 11 -21.50 21.08 1.70
C GLN A 11 -21.06 19.63 1.90
N ARG A 12 -21.98 18.68 1.80
CA ARG A 12 -21.65 17.25 1.89
C ARG A 12 -20.74 16.82 0.74
N ARG A 13 -21.00 17.32 -0.47
CA ARG A 13 -20.17 17.04 -1.65
C ARG A 13 -18.76 17.59 -1.51
N PHE A 14 -18.62 18.82 -1.01
CA PHE A 14 -17.34 19.43 -0.71
C PHE A 14 -16.54 18.60 0.30
N THR A 15 -17.14 18.22 1.41
CA THR A 15 -16.50 17.37 2.42
C THR A 15 -16.03 16.04 1.84
N LEU A 16 -16.87 15.38 1.03
CA LEU A 16 -16.49 14.11 0.37
C LEU A 16 -15.31 14.27 -0.59
N VAL A 17 -15.26 15.36 -1.37
CA VAL A 17 -14.15 15.64 -2.29
C VAL A 17 -12.85 15.87 -1.51
N VAL A 18 -12.91 16.64 -0.42
CA VAL A 18 -11.74 16.88 0.44
C VAL A 18 -11.23 15.57 1.03
N PHE A 19 -12.10 14.75 1.62
CA PHE A 19 -11.69 13.44 2.16
C PHE A 19 -11.14 12.50 1.08
N ALA A 20 -11.74 12.49 -0.10
CA ALA A 20 -11.25 11.70 -1.23
C ALA A 20 -9.84 12.15 -1.68
N ALA A 21 -9.60 13.46 -1.74
CA ALA A 21 -8.30 14.01 -2.08
C ALA A 21 -7.23 13.64 -1.04
N PHE A 22 -7.53 13.75 0.25
CA PHE A 22 -6.64 13.32 1.33
C PHE A 22 -6.39 11.81 1.30
N GLY A 23 -7.42 11.01 1.06
CA GLY A 23 -7.30 9.55 0.92
C GLY A 23 -6.41 9.16 -0.26
N LEU A 24 -6.55 9.84 -1.38
CA LEU A 24 -5.71 9.62 -2.56
C LEU A 24 -4.25 10.01 -2.28
N ALA A 25 -4.01 11.15 -1.65
CA ALA A 25 -2.67 11.58 -1.26
C ALA A 25 -2.01 10.58 -0.30
N ALA A 26 -2.74 10.11 0.72
CA ALA A 26 -2.26 9.08 1.65
C ALA A 26 -1.92 7.77 0.93
N LEU A 27 -2.76 7.36 -0.04
CA LEU A 27 -2.54 6.16 -0.84
C LEU A 27 -1.28 6.26 -1.70
N LEU A 28 -1.04 7.41 -2.34
CA LEU A 28 0.16 7.67 -3.13
C LEU A 28 1.43 7.67 -2.25
N LEU A 29 1.36 8.27 -1.06
CA LEU A 29 2.46 8.23 -0.08
C LEU A 29 2.75 6.80 0.38
N ALA A 30 1.72 6.03 0.69
CA ALA A 30 1.85 4.62 1.07
C ALA A 30 2.49 3.79 -0.05
N ALA A 31 2.03 3.97 -1.30
CA ALA A 31 2.60 3.30 -2.47
C ALA A 31 4.08 3.64 -2.68
N THR A 32 4.43 4.93 -2.54
CA THR A 32 5.82 5.41 -2.66
C THR A 32 6.69 4.85 -1.53
N GLY A 33 6.16 4.79 -0.30
CA GLY A 33 6.86 4.21 0.85
C GLY A 33 7.16 2.72 0.66
N VAL A 34 6.17 1.94 0.25
CA VAL A 34 6.35 0.51 -0.06
C VAL A 34 7.36 0.31 -1.18
N TYR A 35 7.24 1.08 -2.27
CA TYR A 35 8.19 1.05 -3.37
C TYR A 35 9.63 1.33 -2.90
N GLY A 36 9.83 2.39 -2.10
CA GLY A 36 11.16 2.79 -1.62
C GLY A 36 11.83 1.72 -0.76
N ILE A 37 11.08 1.13 0.19
CA ILE A 37 11.58 0.05 1.06
C ILE A 37 11.96 -1.19 0.24
N LEU A 38 11.12 -1.58 -0.72
CA LEU A 38 11.38 -2.75 -1.56
C LEU A 38 12.53 -2.51 -2.53
N ALA A 39 12.61 -1.34 -3.14
CA ALA A 39 13.71 -0.98 -4.03
C ALA A 39 15.06 -0.96 -3.28
N GLY A 40 15.11 -0.40 -2.08
CA GLY A 40 16.29 -0.46 -1.20
C GLY A 40 16.68 -1.89 -0.83
N SER A 41 15.72 -2.68 -0.39
CA SER A 41 15.93 -4.10 -0.04
C SER A 41 16.45 -4.95 -1.22
N VAL A 42 15.95 -4.70 -2.43
CA VAL A 42 16.44 -5.36 -3.66
C VAL A 42 17.87 -4.91 -3.99
N ALA A 43 18.18 -3.62 -3.83
CA ALA A 43 19.51 -3.09 -4.07
C ALA A 43 20.54 -3.70 -3.12
N GLU A 44 20.23 -3.79 -1.82
CA GLU A 44 21.11 -4.40 -0.81
C GLU A 44 21.36 -5.89 -1.06
N ARG A 45 20.36 -6.60 -1.58
CA ARG A 45 20.44 -8.05 -1.85
C ARG A 45 20.77 -8.41 -3.29
N ARG A 46 21.22 -7.45 -4.08
CA ARG A 46 21.45 -7.65 -5.52
C ARG A 46 22.42 -8.80 -5.79
N ARG A 47 23.48 -8.90 -4.98
CA ARG A 47 24.46 -9.99 -5.09
C ARG A 47 23.86 -11.37 -4.77
N GLU A 48 23.07 -11.47 -3.69
CA GLU A 48 22.38 -12.71 -3.31
C GLU A 48 21.42 -13.16 -4.41
N ILE A 49 20.65 -12.22 -4.97
CA ILE A 49 19.71 -12.46 -6.07
C ILE A 49 20.47 -12.94 -7.31
N GLY A 50 21.61 -12.30 -7.65
CA GLY A 50 22.48 -12.69 -8.77
C GLY A 50 23.03 -14.10 -8.63
N VAL A 51 23.52 -14.47 -7.44
CA VAL A 51 24.01 -15.83 -7.15
C VAL A 51 22.89 -16.87 -7.28
N ARG A 52 21.71 -16.57 -6.74
CA ARG A 52 20.53 -17.46 -6.87
C ARG A 52 20.11 -17.63 -8.31
N ALA A 53 20.12 -16.54 -9.09
CA ALA A 53 19.81 -16.60 -10.51
C ALA A 53 20.85 -17.46 -11.30
N ALA A 54 22.14 -17.33 -10.98
CA ALA A 54 23.21 -18.15 -11.56
C ALA A 54 23.06 -19.64 -11.20
N MET A 55 22.51 -19.95 -10.01
CA MET A 55 22.21 -21.31 -9.58
C MET A 55 20.87 -21.86 -10.14
N GLY A 56 20.23 -21.16 -11.08
CA GLY A 56 19.02 -21.63 -11.75
C GLY A 56 17.70 -21.25 -11.06
N ALA A 57 17.70 -20.30 -10.13
CA ALA A 57 16.46 -19.81 -9.57
C ALA A 57 15.57 -19.16 -10.65
N SER A 58 14.30 -19.54 -10.69
CA SER A 58 13.36 -19.00 -11.66
C SER A 58 13.06 -17.51 -11.38
N GLN A 59 12.93 -16.72 -12.44
CA GLN A 59 12.54 -15.31 -12.34
C GLN A 59 11.24 -15.12 -11.57
N SER A 60 10.28 -16.03 -11.73
CA SER A 60 9.01 -16.04 -11.01
C SER A 60 9.20 -16.24 -9.49
N GLY A 61 10.16 -17.04 -9.08
CA GLY A 61 10.50 -17.25 -7.67
C GLY A 61 11.07 -15.98 -7.02
N ILE A 62 11.93 -15.25 -7.72
CA ILE A 62 12.48 -13.96 -7.26
C ILE A 62 11.37 -12.91 -7.17
N LEU A 63 10.55 -12.80 -8.22
CA LEU A 63 9.37 -11.91 -8.25
C LEU A 63 8.43 -12.17 -7.07
N ALA A 64 8.06 -13.43 -6.86
CA ALA A 64 7.17 -13.85 -5.78
C ALA A 64 7.75 -13.48 -4.39
N GLY A 65 9.08 -13.60 -4.21
CA GLY A 65 9.76 -13.21 -2.99
C GLY A 65 9.60 -11.72 -2.66
N VAL A 66 9.81 -10.86 -3.64
CA VAL A 66 9.69 -9.39 -3.46
C VAL A 66 8.23 -8.99 -3.23
N VAL A 67 7.29 -9.53 -4.00
CA VAL A 67 5.85 -9.24 -3.82
C VAL A 67 5.37 -9.72 -2.44
N ARG A 68 5.80 -10.92 -2.00
CA ARG A 68 5.46 -11.44 -0.67
C ARG A 68 5.99 -10.54 0.45
N GLN A 69 7.18 -9.95 0.26
CA GLN A 69 7.74 -8.98 1.22
C GLN A 69 6.87 -7.71 1.27
N GLY A 70 6.46 -7.18 0.12
CA GLY A 70 5.54 -6.04 0.03
C GLY A 70 4.20 -6.30 0.72
N LEU A 71 3.61 -7.48 0.48
CA LEU A 71 2.35 -7.88 1.13
C LEU A 71 2.48 -8.01 2.65
N ARG A 72 3.62 -8.54 3.14
CA ARG A 72 3.88 -8.60 4.60
C ARG A 72 3.96 -7.20 5.22
N LEU A 73 4.69 -6.28 4.60
CA LEU A 73 4.75 -4.88 5.05
C LEU A 73 3.38 -4.24 5.07
N THR A 74 2.58 -4.46 4.02
CA THR A 74 1.21 -3.95 3.93
C THR A 74 0.30 -4.57 4.99
N ALA A 75 0.45 -5.87 5.28
CA ALA A 75 -0.33 -6.53 6.32
C ALA A 75 -0.03 -5.96 7.71
N VAL A 76 1.25 -5.78 8.04
CA VAL A 76 1.67 -5.20 9.32
C VAL A 76 1.23 -3.74 9.44
N GLY A 77 1.53 -2.92 8.42
CA GLY A 77 1.12 -1.52 8.39
C GLY A 77 -0.40 -1.34 8.39
N GLY A 78 -1.11 -2.20 7.67
CA GLY A 78 -2.57 -2.22 7.64
C GLY A 78 -3.19 -2.61 8.99
N ALA A 79 -2.61 -3.58 9.69
CA ALA A 79 -3.05 -3.95 11.04
C ALA A 79 -2.86 -2.80 12.05
N VAL A 80 -1.70 -2.14 12.02
CA VAL A 80 -1.42 -0.97 12.86
C VAL A 80 -2.34 0.20 12.50
N GLY A 81 -2.52 0.47 11.21
CA GLY A 81 -3.42 1.52 10.73
C GLY A 81 -4.88 1.25 11.10
N LEU A 82 -5.32 0.00 11.02
CA LEU A 82 -6.67 -0.41 11.45
C LEU A 82 -6.86 -0.19 12.96
N ALA A 83 -5.89 -0.60 13.78
CA ALA A 83 -5.92 -0.37 15.21
C ALA A 83 -5.99 1.13 15.54
N ALA A 84 -5.18 1.94 14.88
CA ALA A 84 -5.20 3.40 15.04
C ALA A 84 -6.54 4.02 14.59
N ALA A 85 -7.12 3.54 13.49
CA ALA A 85 -8.42 4.00 13.01
C ALA A 85 -9.55 3.65 13.98
N LEU A 86 -9.54 2.45 14.57
CA LEU A 86 -10.51 2.03 15.57
C LEU A 86 -10.42 2.87 16.85
N LEU A 87 -9.21 3.12 17.33
CA LEU A 87 -8.99 3.98 18.50
C LEU A 87 -9.40 5.44 18.24
N GLY A 88 -9.04 5.97 17.06
CA GLY A 88 -9.43 7.31 16.64
C GLY A 88 -10.94 7.47 16.48
N SER A 89 -11.62 6.46 15.94
CA SER A 89 -13.08 6.46 15.80
C SER A 89 -13.81 6.46 17.15
N GLN A 90 -13.23 5.83 18.17
CA GLN A 90 -13.77 5.88 19.52
C GLN A 90 -13.67 7.29 20.14
N ALA A 91 -12.54 7.98 19.93
CA ALA A 91 -12.35 9.35 20.43
C ALA A 91 -13.28 10.37 19.73
N LEU A 92 -13.55 10.17 18.43
CA LEU A 92 -14.47 11.02 17.66
C LEU A 92 -15.96 10.64 17.84
N GLY A 93 -16.22 9.47 18.40
CA GLY A 93 -17.58 8.91 18.51
C GLY A 93 -18.51 9.68 19.43
N THR A 94 -18.01 10.59 20.27
CA THR A 94 -18.80 11.53 21.07
C THR A 94 -19.36 12.70 20.25
N MET A 95 -18.81 12.95 19.06
CA MET A 95 -19.22 14.03 18.16
C MET A 95 -20.02 13.55 16.94
N LEU A 96 -20.01 12.25 16.63
CA LEU A 96 -20.74 11.68 15.49
C LEU A 96 -22.01 10.96 15.95
N PHE A 97 -23.13 11.66 15.93
CA PHE A 97 -24.46 11.08 16.12
C PHE A 97 -24.84 10.26 14.85
N GLY A 98 -25.06 8.94 15.02
CA GLY A 98 -25.89 8.16 14.08
C GLY A 98 -25.19 7.38 12.96
N ILE A 99 -23.86 7.22 12.94
CA ILE A 99 -23.17 6.37 11.97
C ILE A 99 -22.68 5.09 12.68
N SER A 100 -22.95 3.94 12.07
CA SER A 100 -22.44 2.64 12.54
C SER A 100 -20.90 2.67 12.56
N ARG A 101 -20.33 2.58 13.78
CA ARG A 101 -18.89 2.74 14.03
C ARG A 101 -18.03 1.60 13.47
N LEU A 102 -18.66 0.50 13.11
CA LEU A 102 -18.02 -0.73 12.65
C LEU A 102 -18.76 -1.22 11.40
N ASP A 103 -18.39 -0.69 10.26
CA ASP A 103 -18.79 -1.28 8.99
C ASP A 103 -17.66 -2.17 8.47
N PRO A 104 -17.75 -3.52 8.65
CA PRO A 104 -16.69 -4.44 8.25
C PRO A 104 -16.45 -4.40 6.73
N VAL A 105 -17.44 -4.03 5.94
CA VAL A 105 -17.33 -3.93 4.50
C VAL A 105 -16.40 -2.78 4.11
N THR A 106 -16.53 -1.63 4.76
CA THR A 106 -15.64 -0.48 4.53
C THR A 106 -14.20 -0.81 4.92
N TYR A 107 -13.96 -1.40 6.08
CA TYR A 107 -12.60 -1.78 6.50
C TYR A 107 -11.98 -2.83 5.58
N LEU A 108 -12.74 -3.83 5.17
CA LEU A 108 -12.28 -4.88 4.26
C LEU A 108 -11.95 -4.32 2.87
N SER A 109 -12.79 -3.43 2.35
CA SER A 109 -12.56 -2.77 1.06
C SER A 109 -11.32 -1.86 1.08
N CYS A 110 -11.10 -1.10 2.15
CA CYS A 110 -9.88 -0.32 2.33
C CYS A 110 -8.63 -1.22 2.38
N PHE A 111 -8.69 -2.31 3.13
CA PHE A 111 -7.58 -3.25 3.21
C PHE A 111 -7.28 -3.93 1.86
N ALA A 112 -8.32 -4.33 1.14
CA ALA A 112 -8.19 -4.90 -0.20
C ALA A 112 -7.57 -3.88 -1.17
N LEU A 113 -8.00 -2.64 -1.13
CA LEU A 113 -7.44 -1.55 -1.94
C LEU A 113 -5.95 -1.34 -1.65
N LEU A 114 -5.57 -1.28 -0.37
CA LEU A 114 -4.17 -1.17 0.05
C LEU A 114 -3.33 -2.35 -0.44
N ALA A 115 -3.84 -3.58 -0.36
CA ALA A 115 -3.16 -4.77 -0.85
C ALA A 115 -2.94 -4.73 -2.37
N VAL A 116 -3.93 -4.27 -3.13
CA VAL A 116 -3.82 -4.08 -4.58
C VAL A 116 -2.75 -3.03 -4.91
N VAL A 117 -2.80 -1.88 -4.26
CA VAL A 117 -1.82 -0.79 -4.47
C VAL A 117 -0.41 -1.24 -4.10
N ALA A 118 -0.25 -1.96 -2.98
CA ALA A 118 1.04 -2.51 -2.56
C ALA A 118 1.58 -3.53 -3.58
N THR A 119 0.71 -4.37 -4.13
CA THR A 119 1.10 -5.33 -5.17
C THR A 119 1.59 -4.62 -6.43
N ILE A 120 0.87 -3.59 -6.88
CA ILE A 120 1.27 -2.76 -8.03
C ILE A 120 2.59 -2.03 -7.75
N ALA A 121 2.72 -1.40 -6.58
CA ALA A 121 3.92 -0.68 -6.17
C ALA A 121 5.15 -1.61 -6.06
N SER A 122 4.94 -2.87 -5.67
CA SER A 122 5.98 -3.89 -5.62
C SER A 122 6.41 -4.40 -7.00
N GLY A 123 5.60 -4.21 -8.02
CA GLY A 123 5.83 -4.76 -9.36
C GLY A 123 7.12 -4.26 -10.01
N ALA A 124 7.39 -2.96 -9.95
CA ALA A 124 8.58 -2.36 -10.55
C ALA A 124 9.90 -2.85 -9.89
N PRO A 125 10.07 -2.82 -8.55
CA PRO A 125 11.27 -3.35 -7.91
C PRO A 125 11.39 -4.87 -8.08
N ALA A 126 10.27 -5.60 -8.05
CA ALA A 126 10.25 -7.04 -8.30
C ALA A 126 10.74 -7.39 -9.71
N TRP A 127 10.27 -6.66 -10.71
CA TRP A 127 10.69 -6.86 -12.09
C TRP A 127 12.16 -6.52 -12.33
N ARG A 128 12.67 -5.46 -11.68
CA ARG A 128 14.09 -5.12 -11.69
C ARG A 128 14.94 -6.22 -11.03
N ALA A 129 14.49 -6.76 -9.91
CA ALA A 129 15.14 -7.87 -9.24
C ALA A 129 15.24 -9.13 -10.12
N ALA A 130 14.16 -9.44 -10.85
CA ALA A 130 14.11 -10.62 -11.74
C ALA A 130 14.99 -10.48 -12.99
N ARG A 131 15.38 -9.26 -13.36
CA ARG A 131 16.23 -8.96 -14.53
C ARG A 131 17.69 -8.67 -14.19
N VAL A 132 18.13 -8.96 -12.96
CA VAL A 132 19.54 -8.84 -12.60
C VAL A 132 20.34 -9.84 -13.44
N ASP A 133 21.24 -9.32 -14.28
CA ASP A 133 22.15 -10.16 -15.09
C ASP A 133 23.25 -10.71 -14.17
N PRO A 134 23.35 -12.05 -14.01
CA PRO A 134 24.39 -12.66 -13.19
C PRO A 134 25.79 -12.29 -13.61
N ALA A 135 26.00 -12.10 -14.93
CA ALA A 135 27.31 -11.80 -15.50
C ALA A 135 27.83 -10.41 -15.08
N THR A 136 26.94 -9.43 -14.92
CA THR A 136 27.33 -8.08 -14.46
C THR A 136 27.68 -8.04 -12.99
N VAL A 137 26.98 -8.80 -12.15
CA VAL A 137 27.20 -8.85 -10.69
C VAL A 137 28.55 -9.51 -10.34
N LEU A 138 29.01 -10.46 -11.17
CA LEU A 138 30.29 -11.15 -10.98
C LEU A 138 31.49 -10.38 -11.57
N ARG A 139 31.24 -9.35 -12.36
CA ARG A 139 32.28 -8.56 -13.05
C ARG A 139 32.63 -7.25 -12.35
N GLU A 140 31.88 -6.85 -11.34
CA GLU A 140 32.12 -5.65 -10.50
C GLU A 140 33.15 -5.88 -9.38
N GLU A 141 33.99 -6.93 -9.48
CA GLU A 141 35.25 -7.08 -8.78
C GLU A 141 36.37 -6.67 -9.76
#